data_030efbf6d1fc65d76435a176e55bd73b
#
_entry.id   030efbf6d1fc65d76435a176e55bd73b
#
_cell.length_a   1.000
_cell.length_b   1.000
_cell.length_c   1.000
_cell.angle_alpha   90.00
_cell.angle_beta   90.00
_cell.angle_gamma   90.00
#
_symmetry.space_group_name_H-M   'P 1'
#
loop_
_entity.id
_entity.type
_entity.pdbx_description
1 polymer ?
#
loop_
_entity_poly.entity_id
_entity_poly.type
_entity_poly.pdbx_seq_one_letter_code
_entity_poly.pdbx_strand_id
1 'polypeptide(L)'
;MKFVISSLQTVAATALFVLPASLVQVKAEEQPPVTQKIPETIGFYGTLGLGAAFPQDVTGSSSFSGVTVNGDYKLGGGFAAEAGVGYDFGPVRTELTYIFNNATLTSLNASVLGYGVNASINDGSVNTNSVIASAYIDIPTNSRWVPYVGGGLGYTNVSWGAYRASVLGTTVSQTAGSQGVLGYQGKVGISYLANKSTDVFVEGIYQGTAGFTVDTVNYDPLSSWGARLGARYRF
;
A
#
# COMPACT_ATOMS: atom_id res chain seq x y z
N MET A 1 23.04 -44.03 9.09
CA MET A 1 21.99 -43.30 9.79
C MET A 1 21.48 -42.26 8.80
N LYS A 2 20.31 -42.51 8.15
CA LYS A 2 19.77 -41.70 7.07
C LYS A 2 18.88 -40.62 7.68
N PHE A 3 19.20 -39.35 7.48
CA PHE A 3 18.30 -38.24 7.83
C PHE A 3 17.40 -37.98 6.62
N VAL A 4 16.10 -38.11 6.85
CA VAL A 4 15.04 -37.75 5.90
C VAL A 4 14.73 -36.26 6.09
N ILE A 5 14.96 -35.46 5.06
CA ILE A 5 14.55 -34.07 5.04
C ILE A 5 13.10 -34.05 4.55
N SER A 6 12.19 -33.69 5.46
CA SER A 6 10.77 -33.45 5.15
C SER A 6 10.61 -32.03 4.62
N SER A 7 10.28 -31.90 3.34
CA SER A 7 9.89 -30.65 2.71
C SER A 7 8.47 -30.26 3.14
N LEU A 8 8.33 -29.17 3.89
CA LEU A 8 7.03 -28.52 4.12
C LEU A 8 6.63 -27.78 2.85
N GLN A 9 5.62 -28.30 2.15
CA GLN A 9 4.96 -27.59 1.08
C GLN A 9 3.92 -26.63 1.68
N THR A 10 4.12 -25.35 1.44
CA THR A 10 3.13 -24.31 1.75
C THR A 10 1.97 -24.43 0.78
N VAL A 11 0.82 -24.87 1.28
CA VAL A 11 -0.44 -24.92 0.52
C VAL A 11 -1.05 -23.53 0.53
N ALA A 12 -0.97 -22.84 -0.59
CA ALA A 12 -1.75 -21.62 -0.85
C ALA A 12 -3.23 -22.04 -1.07
N ALA A 13 -4.09 -21.74 -0.11
CA ALA A 13 -5.52 -21.96 -0.24
C ALA A 13 -6.13 -20.90 -1.16
N THR A 14 -6.32 -21.25 -2.44
CA THR A 14 -7.10 -20.46 -3.39
C THR A 14 -8.59 -20.74 -3.12
N ALA A 15 -9.26 -19.84 -2.43
CA ALA A 15 -10.72 -19.90 -2.27
C ALA A 15 -11.39 -19.51 -3.61
N LEU A 16 -11.72 -20.51 -4.41
CA LEU A 16 -12.60 -20.35 -5.56
C LEU A 16 -14.04 -20.24 -5.04
N PHE A 17 -14.62 -19.05 -5.12
CA PHE A 17 -16.07 -18.88 -4.95
C PHE A 17 -16.77 -19.39 -6.20
N VAL A 18 -17.31 -20.60 -6.13
CA VAL A 18 -18.22 -21.14 -7.16
C VAL A 18 -19.61 -20.65 -6.82
N LEU A 19 -20.10 -19.64 -7.53
CA LEU A 19 -21.50 -19.26 -7.52
C LEU A 19 -22.29 -20.25 -8.40
N PRO A 20 -23.43 -20.79 -7.95
CA PRO A 20 -24.25 -21.64 -8.78
C PRO A 20 -24.88 -20.82 -9.92
N ALA A 21 -24.50 -21.14 -11.14
CA ALA A 21 -25.12 -20.58 -12.33
C ALA A 21 -26.52 -21.19 -12.49
N SER A 22 -27.57 -20.55 -11.94
CA SER A 22 -28.93 -20.78 -12.34
C SER A 22 -29.13 -20.13 -13.72
N LEU A 23 -29.23 -20.95 -14.75
CA LEU A 23 -29.55 -20.55 -16.12
C LEU A 23 -30.99 -19.99 -16.18
N VAL A 24 -31.12 -18.69 -15.96
CA VAL A 24 -32.29 -17.96 -16.44
C VAL A 24 -32.01 -17.62 -17.90
N GLN A 25 -32.64 -18.32 -18.82
CA GLN A 25 -32.66 -17.94 -20.23
C GLN A 25 -33.49 -16.65 -20.35
N VAL A 26 -32.82 -15.49 -20.25
CA VAL A 26 -33.38 -14.22 -20.67
C VAL A 26 -33.26 -14.19 -22.20
N LYS A 27 -34.40 -14.25 -22.91
CA LYS A 27 -34.46 -14.01 -24.33
C LYS A 27 -33.94 -12.59 -24.57
N ALA A 28 -32.76 -12.46 -25.15
CA ALA A 28 -32.20 -11.18 -25.50
C ALA A 28 -33.04 -10.56 -26.61
N GLU A 29 -33.83 -9.56 -26.27
CA GLU A 29 -34.41 -8.62 -27.22
C GLU A 29 -33.23 -7.77 -27.72
N GLU A 30 -32.89 -7.86 -29.01
CA GLU A 30 -31.86 -7.04 -29.65
C GLU A 30 -32.27 -5.57 -29.56
N GLN A 31 -31.93 -4.91 -28.49
CA GLN A 31 -31.94 -3.45 -28.43
C GLN A 31 -30.88 -2.92 -29.39
N PRO A 32 -31.22 -1.93 -30.27
CA PRO A 32 -30.22 -1.32 -31.13
C PRO A 32 -29.08 -0.77 -30.26
N PRO A 33 -27.84 -0.79 -30.74
CA PRO A 33 -26.68 -0.35 -29.95
C PRO A 33 -26.89 1.13 -29.57
N VAL A 34 -27.27 1.33 -28.32
CA VAL A 34 -27.28 2.68 -27.75
C VAL A 34 -25.81 3.08 -27.66
N THR A 35 -25.35 3.88 -28.62
CA THR A 35 -24.03 4.53 -28.57
C THR A 35 -24.09 5.47 -27.37
N GLN A 36 -23.82 4.96 -26.19
CA GLN A 36 -23.70 5.78 -24.99
C GLN A 36 -22.47 6.67 -25.22
N LYS A 37 -22.73 7.94 -25.52
CA LYS A 37 -21.66 8.94 -25.56
C LYS A 37 -20.95 8.93 -24.19
N ILE A 38 -19.73 8.43 -24.17
CA ILE A 38 -18.90 8.43 -22.96
C ILE A 38 -18.73 9.89 -22.53
N PRO A 39 -19.01 10.26 -21.29
CA PRO A 39 -18.83 11.63 -20.82
C PRO A 39 -17.37 12.07 -20.99
N GLU A 40 -17.14 13.23 -21.57
CA GLU A 40 -15.83 13.88 -21.47
C GLU A 40 -15.58 14.23 -20.01
N THR A 41 -14.43 13.81 -19.49
CA THR A 41 -14.09 13.90 -18.06
C THR A 41 -13.06 14.99 -17.75
N ILE A 42 -12.83 15.92 -18.68
CA ILE A 42 -11.82 16.98 -18.55
C ILE A 42 -12.22 17.96 -17.45
N GLY A 43 -11.27 18.31 -16.56
CA GLY A 43 -11.46 19.32 -15.53
C GLY A 43 -10.82 18.98 -14.19
N PHE A 44 -11.02 19.89 -13.22
CA PHE A 44 -10.60 19.66 -11.84
C PHE A 44 -11.48 18.62 -11.15
N TYR A 45 -10.88 17.84 -10.28
CA TYR A 45 -11.59 16.85 -9.46
C TYR A 45 -10.98 16.73 -8.06
N GLY A 46 -11.81 16.30 -7.12
CA GLY A 46 -11.39 15.79 -5.82
C GLY A 46 -11.45 14.27 -5.79
N THR A 47 -10.55 13.63 -5.04
CA THR A 47 -10.52 12.17 -4.88
C THR A 47 -10.49 11.81 -3.40
N LEU A 48 -11.18 10.71 -3.06
CA LEU A 48 -11.17 10.08 -1.74
C LEU A 48 -11.05 8.57 -1.92
N GLY A 49 -10.20 7.93 -1.12
CA GLY A 49 -10.01 6.48 -1.15
C GLY A 49 -9.75 5.91 0.23
N LEU A 50 -10.26 4.71 0.45
CA LEU A 50 -10.06 3.93 1.68
C LEU A 50 -9.65 2.50 1.31
N GLY A 51 -8.84 1.87 2.15
CA GLY A 51 -8.38 0.52 1.87
C GLY A 51 -7.46 -0.06 2.92
N ALA A 52 -6.66 -1.01 2.47
CA ALA A 52 -5.67 -1.68 3.30
C ALA A 52 -4.27 -1.54 2.71
N ALA A 53 -3.27 -1.49 3.59
CA ALA A 53 -1.86 -1.53 3.26
C ALA A 53 -1.22 -2.76 3.90
N PHE A 54 -0.34 -3.40 3.16
CA PHE A 54 0.42 -4.58 3.56
C PHE A 54 1.91 -4.24 3.44
N PRO A 55 2.50 -3.63 4.48
CA PRO A 55 3.91 -3.30 4.46
C PRO A 55 4.76 -4.57 4.45
N GLN A 56 5.93 -4.48 3.84
CA GLN A 56 6.95 -5.49 3.90
C GLN A 56 7.81 -5.31 5.16
N ASP A 57 8.44 -6.39 5.61
CA ASP A 57 9.37 -6.35 6.72
C ASP A 57 10.55 -5.42 6.39
N VAL A 58 11.07 -4.73 7.40
CA VAL A 58 12.14 -3.74 7.24
C VAL A 58 13.35 -4.16 8.05
N THR A 59 14.52 -4.11 7.42
CA THR A 59 15.79 -4.34 8.10
C THR A 59 16.43 -3.01 8.49
N GLY A 60 16.87 -2.93 9.74
CA GLY A 60 17.71 -1.85 10.25
C GLY A 60 19.10 -2.39 10.63
N SER A 61 20.13 -1.67 10.31
CA SER A 61 21.50 -2.03 10.67
C SER A 61 22.23 -0.90 11.40
N SER A 62 22.98 -1.26 12.43
CA SER A 62 23.85 -0.33 13.16
C SER A 62 25.20 -0.99 13.39
N SER A 63 26.27 -0.20 13.30
CA SER A 63 27.64 -0.66 13.55
C SER A 63 28.25 0.14 14.70
N PHE A 64 28.70 -0.59 15.72
CA PHE A 64 29.40 -0.02 16.87
C PHE A 64 30.71 -0.79 17.13
N SER A 65 31.84 -0.09 17.20
CA SER A 65 33.17 -0.68 17.45
C SER A 65 33.50 -1.90 16.54
N GLY A 66 33.10 -1.86 15.25
CA GLY A 66 33.35 -2.95 14.29
C GLY A 66 32.41 -4.14 14.40
N VAL A 67 31.41 -4.10 15.30
CA VAL A 67 30.34 -5.11 15.42
C VAL A 67 29.09 -4.55 14.74
N THR A 68 28.54 -5.28 13.76
CA THR A 68 27.28 -4.93 13.12
C THR A 68 26.14 -5.67 13.80
N VAL A 69 25.10 -4.93 14.15
CA VAL A 69 23.83 -5.44 14.68
C VAL A 69 22.76 -5.23 13.61
N ASN A 70 22.11 -6.28 13.20
CA ASN A 70 20.98 -6.24 12.29
C ASN A 70 19.69 -6.50 13.06
N GLY A 71 18.63 -5.76 12.71
CA GLY A 71 17.30 -5.92 13.28
C GLY A 71 16.25 -6.02 12.16
N ASP A 72 15.50 -7.11 12.13
CA ASP A 72 14.39 -7.30 11.22
C ASP A 72 13.08 -6.98 11.94
N TYR A 73 12.43 -5.92 11.49
CA TYR A 73 11.15 -5.44 12.00
C TYR A 73 10.01 -6.04 11.19
N LYS A 74 9.17 -6.84 11.84
CA LYS A 74 8.00 -7.44 11.20
C LYS A 74 6.78 -6.54 11.33
N LEU A 75 6.22 -6.16 10.18
CA LEU A 75 5.07 -5.27 10.07
C LEU A 75 3.82 -6.06 9.67
N GLY A 76 2.73 -5.83 10.39
CA GLY A 76 1.41 -6.34 10.05
C GLY A 76 0.66 -5.40 9.13
N GLY A 77 -0.34 -5.93 8.44
CA GLY A 77 -1.24 -5.13 7.60
C GLY A 77 -2.03 -4.10 8.41
N GLY A 78 -2.44 -3.03 7.75
CA GLY A 78 -3.16 -1.95 8.37
C GLY A 78 -4.11 -1.22 7.44
N PHE A 79 -4.72 -0.18 7.98
CA PHE A 79 -5.65 0.69 7.27
C PHE A 79 -4.91 1.71 6.42
N ALA A 80 -5.50 2.05 5.27
CA ALA A 80 -5.02 3.09 4.36
C ALA A 80 -6.16 4.04 3.97
N ALA A 81 -5.87 5.33 3.92
CA ALA A 81 -6.78 6.36 3.45
C ALA A 81 -6.04 7.35 2.57
N GLU A 82 -6.74 7.93 1.60
CA GLU A 82 -6.22 9.01 0.79
C GLU A 82 -7.27 10.06 0.48
N ALA A 83 -6.82 11.29 0.32
CA ALA A 83 -7.60 12.41 -0.19
C ALA A 83 -6.72 13.28 -1.08
N GLY A 84 -7.27 13.77 -2.18
CA GLY A 84 -6.48 14.56 -3.11
C GLY A 84 -7.31 15.43 -4.03
N VAL A 85 -6.59 16.25 -4.79
CA VAL A 85 -7.14 17.06 -5.87
C VAL A 85 -6.31 16.80 -7.13
N GLY A 86 -6.96 16.87 -8.28
CA GLY A 86 -6.30 16.62 -9.53
C GLY A 86 -6.92 17.39 -10.69
N TYR A 87 -6.28 17.28 -11.84
CA TYR A 87 -6.79 17.75 -13.09
C TYR A 87 -6.73 16.65 -14.15
N ASP A 88 -7.85 16.45 -14.80
CA ASP A 88 -8.04 15.48 -15.87
C ASP A 88 -7.88 16.20 -17.22
N PHE A 89 -6.92 15.77 -18.04
CA PHE A 89 -6.67 16.28 -19.39
C PHE A 89 -7.29 15.38 -20.47
N GLY A 90 -8.04 14.37 -20.07
CA GLY A 90 -8.61 13.32 -20.91
C GLY A 90 -7.79 12.04 -20.82
N PRO A 91 -6.77 11.80 -21.67
CA PRO A 91 -5.99 10.58 -21.61
C PRO A 91 -4.94 10.57 -20.47
N VAL A 92 -4.65 11.72 -19.88
CA VAL A 92 -3.68 11.90 -18.81
C VAL A 92 -4.33 12.65 -17.66
N ARG A 93 -4.09 12.22 -16.43
CA ARG A 93 -4.51 12.95 -15.21
C ARG A 93 -3.28 13.25 -14.36
N THR A 94 -3.32 14.39 -13.67
CA THR A 94 -2.36 14.71 -12.61
C THR A 94 -3.08 14.86 -11.28
N GLU A 95 -2.42 14.51 -10.18
CA GLU A 95 -3.04 14.48 -8.86
C GLU A 95 -2.04 14.83 -7.78
N LEU A 96 -2.44 15.63 -6.82
CA LEU A 96 -1.73 15.83 -5.56
C LEU A 96 -2.55 15.16 -4.45
N THR A 97 -1.98 14.15 -3.81
CA THR A 97 -2.69 13.30 -2.86
C THR A 97 -2.01 13.31 -1.51
N TYR A 98 -2.78 13.52 -0.45
CA TYR A 98 -2.39 13.17 0.92
C TYR A 98 -2.79 11.74 1.20
N ILE A 99 -1.86 10.96 1.75
CA ILE A 99 -2.01 9.53 2.00
C ILE A 99 -1.63 9.23 3.43
N PHE A 100 -2.51 8.54 4.13
CA PHE A 100 -2.28 7.98 5.46
C PHE A 100 -2.28 6.47 5.39
N ASN A 101 -1.23 5.82 5.94
CA ASN A 101 -1.23 4.38 6.19
C ASN A 101 -0.84 4.13 7.64
N ASN A 102 -1.52 3.17 8.25
CA ASN A 102 -1.20 2.63 9.56
C ASN A 102 -0.73 1.18 9.41
N ALA A 103 0.25 0.78 10.19
CA ALA A 103 0.73 -0.59 10.27
C ALA A 103 1.04 -0.95 11.72
N THR A 104 0.88 -2.22 12.07
CA THR A 104 1.20 -2.75 13.39
C THR A 104 2.61 -3.32 13.38
N LEU A 105 3.45 -2.96 14.36
CA LEU A 105 4.75 -3.59 14.57
C LEU A 105 4.57 -4.81 15.47
N THR A 106 4.84 -6.01 14.95
CA THR A 106 4.49 -7.27 15.62
C THR A 106 5.67 -7.92 16.34
N SER A 107 6.88 -7.88 15.74
CA SER A 107 8.08 -8.46 16.35
C SER A 107 9.35 -7.82 15.81
N LEU A 108 10.42 -7.95 16.60
CA LEU A 108 11.77 -7.57 16.24
C LEU A 108 12.68 -8.81 16.38
N ASN A 109 13.35 -9.18 15.32
CA ASN A 109 14.40 -10.18 15.32
C ASN A 109 15.74 -9.47 15.22
N ALA A 110 16.52 -9.47 16.27
CA ALA A 110 17.87 -8.89 16.28
C ALA A 110 18.92 -9.99 16.16
N SER A 111 19.98 -9.74 15.39
CA SER A 111 21.13 -10.65 15.31
C SER A 111 22.44 -9.89 15.56
N VAL A 112 23.27 -10.46 16.43
CA VAL A 112 24.58 -9.93 16.80
C VAL A 112 25.57 -11.08 16.72
N LEU A 113 26.63 -10.94 15.94
CA LEU A 113 27.69 -11.95 15.76
C LEU A 113 27.14 -13.36 15.41
N GLY A 114 26.02 -13.42 14.69
CA GLY A 114 25.38 -14.69 14.30
C GLY A 114 24.46 -15.30 15.37
N TYR A 115 24.32 -14.69 16.54
CA TYR A 115 23.34 -15.07 17.56
C TYR A 115 22.06 -14.29 17.37
N GLY A 116 20.94 -14.98 17.10
CA GLY A 116 19.63 -14.37 16.95
C GLY A 116 18.90 -14.24 18.29
N VAL A 117 18.29 -13.09 18.52
CA VAL A 117 17.39 -12.83 19.66
C VAL A 117 16.07 -12.34 19.11
N ASN A 118 14.98 -13.01 19.50
CA ASN A 118 13.63 -12.61 19.14
C ASN A 118 12.99 -11.82 20.27
N ALA A 119 12.44 -10.66 19.96
CA ALA A 119 11.66 -9.86 20.88
C ALA A 119 10.23 -9.69 20.33
N SER A 120 9.25 -10.05 21.14
CA SER A 120 7.86 -9.69 20.89
C SER A 120 7.66 -8.22 21.23
N ILE A 121 7.00 -7.48 20.34
CA ILE A 121 6.67 -6.08 20.56
C ILE A 121 5.19 -5.99 20.90
N ASN A 122 4.88 -5.34 22.02
CA ASN A 122 3.52 -5.03 22.40
C ASN A 122 3.25 -3.55 22.06
N ASP A 123 2.09 -3.28 21.48
CA ASP A 123 1.57 -1.94 21.18
C ASP A 123 2.43 -1.11 20.19
N GLY A 124 3.29 -1.76 19.39
CA GLY A 124 4.07 -1.09 18.37
C GLY A 124 3.21 -0.68 17.17
N SER A 125 3.32 0.56 16.72
CA SER A 125 2.67 1.06 15.51
C SER A 125 3.63 1.86 14.66
N VAL A 126 3.47 1.77 13.34
CA VAL A 126 4.16 2.59 12.36
C VAL A 126 3.11 3.25 11.47
N ASN A 127 3.17 4.57 11.37
CA ASN A 127 2.30 5.36 10.52
C ASN A 127 3.11 6.06 9.46
N THR A 128 2.57 6.13 8.23
CA THR A 128 3.13 6.98 7.18
C THR A 128 2.13 8.02 6.76
N ASN A 129 2.59 9.27 6.65
CA ASN A 129 1.84 10.40 6.15
C ASN A 129 2.59 10.94 4.93
N SER A 130 1.98 10.86 3.75
CA SER A 130 2.64 11.20 2.51
C SER A 130 1.88 12.27 1.75
N VAL A 131 2.60 13.18 1.10
CA VAL A 131 2.07 14.09 0.09
C VAL A 131 2.78 13.74 -1.21
N ILE A 132 2.02 13.21 -2.19
CA ILE A 132 2.56 12.67 -3.43
C ILE A 132 1.94 13.40 -4.61
N ALA A 133 2.77 13.88 -5.52
CA ALA A 133 2.36 14.34 -6.84
C ALA A 133 2.48 13.20 -7.83
N SER A 134 1.40 12.90 -8.54
CA SER A 134 1.27 11.73 -9.42
C SER A 134 0.77 12.11 -10.80
N ALA A 135 1.10 11.29 -11.79
CA ALA A 135 0.51 11.31 -13.11
C ALA A 135 -0.03 9.92 -13.46
N TYR A 136 -1.16 9.89 -14.17
CA TYR A 136 -1.85 8.68 -14.57
C TYR A 136 -2.16 8.73 -16.07
N ILE A 137 -2.15 7.57 -16.69
CA ILE A 137 -2.60 7.36 -18.06
C ILE A 137 -3.89 6.56 -17.98
N ASP A 138 -4.97 7.12 -18.46
CA ASP A 138 -6.26 6.49 -18.59
C ASP A 138 -6.34 5.79 -19.94
N ILE A 139 -6.66 4.50 -19.93
CA ILE A 139 -6.75 3.68 -21.13
C ILE A 139 -8.17 3.79 -21.66
N PRO A 140 -8.39 4.51 -22.79
CA PRO A 140 -9.72 4.73 -23.31
C PRO A 140 -10.37 3.41 -23.73
N THR A 141 -11.60 3.18 -23.31
CA THR A 141 -12.42 2.05 -23.71
C THR A 141 -13.74 2.56 -24.29
N ASN A 142 -14.42 1.72 -25.06
CA ASN A 142 -15.78 2.06 -25.55
C ASN A 142 -16.85 1.78 -24.49
N SER A 143 -16.51 1.90 -23.22
CA SER A 143 -17.39 1.59 -22.09
C SER A 143 -17.21 2.61 -20.95
N ARG A 144 -18.03 2.48 -19.91
CA ARG A 144 -17.89 3.26 -18.68
C ARG A 144 -16.73 2.82 -17.78
N TRP A 145 -16.07 1.70 -18.13
CA TRP A 145 -14.94 1.17 -17.40
C TRP A 145 -13.64 1.72 -18.00
N VAL A 146 -12.87 2.41 -17.23
CA VAL A 146 -11.61 3.06 -17.65
C VAL A 146 -10.47 2.50 -16.81
N PRO A 147 -9.70 1.53 -17.33
CA PRO A 147 -8.46 1.12 -16.71
C PRO A 147 -7.44 2.24 -16.72
N TYR A 148 -6.58 2.27 -15.71
CA TYR A 148 -5.51 3.26 -15.64
C TYR A 148 -4.27 2.72 -14.95
N VAL A 149 -3.15 3.35 -15.23
CA VAL A 149 -1.87 3.13 -14.57
C VAL A 149 -1.20 4.46 -14.33
N GLY A 150 -0.49 4.60 -13.24
CA GLY A 150 0.22 5.82 -12.94
C GLY A 150 1.23 5.66 -11.82
N GLY A 151 1.92 6.75 -11.55
CA GLY A 151 2.91 6.80 -10.50
C GLY A 151 3.22 8.22 -10.06
N GLY A 152 3.88 8.35 -8.94
CA GLY A 152 4.19 9.65 -8.35
C GLY A 152 5.33 9.62 -7.36
N LEU A 153 5.80 10.81 -7.06
CA LEU A 153 6.88 11.09 -6.11
C LEU A 153 6.44 12.17 -5.14
N GLY A 154 7.00 12.17 -3.95
CA GLY A 154 6.69 13.20 -2.98
C GLY A 154 7.41 13.03 -1.64
N TYR A 155 6.86 13.65 -0.63
CA TYR A 155 7.37 13.60 0.72
C TYR A 155 6.56 12.61 1.56
N THR A 156 7.24 11.76 2.32
CA THR A 156 6.65 10.84 3.28
C THR A 156 7.26 11.08 4.66
N ASN A 157 6.43 11.30 5.65
CA ASN A 157 6.82 11.28 7.05
C ASN A 157 6.49 9.90 7.63
N VAL A 158 7.52 9.17 8.03
CA VAL A 158 7.42 7.89 8.74
C VAL A 158 7.44 8.18 10.23
N SER A 159 6.41 7.76 10.95
CA SER A 159 6.28 7.96 12.40
C SER A 159 6.12 6.62 13.09
N TRP A 160 6.85 6.40 14.16
CA TRP A 160 6.71 5.22 15.02
C TRP A 160 6.25 5.61 16.41
N GLY A 161 5.32 4.82 16.95
CA GLY A 161 4.87 4.95 18.33
C GLY A 161 5.93 4.48 19.33
N ALA A 162 5.82 4.92 20.58
CA ALA A 162 6.59 4.33 21.66
C ALA A 162 6.21 2.86 21.83
N TYR A 163 7.20 1.97 21.94
CA TYR A 163 6.96 0.55 22.16
C TYR A 163 7.89 -0.03 23.22
N ARG A 164 7.50 -1.17 23.77
CA ARG A 164 8.29 -1.95 24.71
C ARG A 164 8.62 -3.30 24.08
N ALA A 165 9.87 -3.66 24.10
CA ALA A 165 10.37 -4.94 23.66
C ALA A 165 10.91 -5.72 24.85
N SER A 166 10.50 -6.96 25.03
CA SER A 166 11.01 -7.85 26.08
C SER A 166 12.01 -8.83 25.47
N VAL A 167 13.26 -8.73 25.92
CA VAL A 167 14.38 -9.58 25.48
C VAL A 167 14.97 -10.27 26.70
N LEU A 168 14.97 -11.60 26.75
CA LEU A 168 15.55 -12.40 27.83
C LEU A 168 15.13 -11.95 29.25
N GLY A 169 13.86 -11.56 29.40
CA GLY A 169 13.32 -11.07 30.68
C GLY A 169 13.64 -9.59 31.01
N THR A 170 14.37 -8.90 30.15
CA THR A 170 14.64 -7.47 30.29
C THR A 170 13.74 -6.68 29.34
N THR A 171 13.09 -5.65 29.84
CA THR A 171 12.25 -4.76 29.03
C THR A 171 13.04 -3.55 28.56
N VAL A 172 13.11 -3.36 27.25
CA VAL A 172 13.69 -2.17 26.61
C VAL A 172 12.55 -1.31 26.09
N SER A 173 12.58 -0.01 26.36
CA SER A 173 11.59 0.96 25.89
C SER A 173 12.19 1.83 24.80
N GLN A 174 11.46 2.00 23.70
CA GLN A 174 11.78 2.91 22.61
C GLN A 174 10.82 4.10 22.64
N THR A 175 11.35 5.30 22.54
CA THR A 175 10.55 6.53 22.42
C THR A 175 9.96 6.66 21.02
N ALA A 176 8.79 7.30 20.95
CA ALA A 176 8.18 7.68 19.68
C ALA A 176 9.06 8.67 18.92
N GLY A 177 9.02 8.59 17.60
CA GLY A 177 9.78 9.49 16.72
C GLY A 177 9.19 9.56 15.33
N SER A 178 9.76 10.42 14.50
CA SER A 178 9.38 10.51 13.08
C SER A 178 10.56 10.96 12.23
N GLN A 179 10.54 10.54 10.96
CA GLN A 179 11.55 10.89 9.97
C GLN A 179 10.90 11.20 8.63
N GLY A 180 11.29 12.33 8.04
CA GLY A 180 10.88 12.72 6.70
C GLY A 180 11.79 12.13 5.63
N VAL A 181 11.22 11.54 4.59
CA VAL A 181 11.95 10.87 3.51
C VAL A 181 11.27 11.12 2.16
N LEU A 182 12.00 10.87 1.07
CA LEU A 182 11.40 10.82 -0.26
C LEU A 182 10.50 9.58 -0.34
N GLY A 183 9.25 9.79 -0.75
CA GLY A 183 8.28 8.74 -1.02
C GLY A 183 7.98 8.61 -2.50
N TYR A 184 7.56 7.42 -2.93
CA TYR A 184 7.09 7.15 -4.28
C TYR A 184 5.93 6.17 -4.27
N GLN A 185 5.15 6.18 -5.35
CA GLN A 185 4.07 5.22 -5.54
C GLN A 185 3.89 4.83 -6.99
N GLY A 186 3.37 3.62 -7.20
CA GLY A 186 2.81 3.14 -8.45
C GLY A 186 1.41 2.64 -8.21
N LYS A 187 0.47 2.97 -9.09
CA LYS A 187 -0.93 2.55 -9.01
C LYS A 187 -1.39 1.93 -10.32
N VAL A 188 -2.20 0.89 -10.22
CA VAL A 188 -2.95 0.31 -11.32
C VAL A 188 -4.38 0.11 -10.86
N GLY A 189 -5.33 0.53 -11.66
CA GLY A 189 -6.73 0.47 -11.25
C GLY A 189 -7.71 0.51 -12.40
N ILE A 190 -8.97 0.46 -12.04
CA ILE A 190 -10.08 0.61 -12.95
C ILE A 190 -11.13 1.53 -12.33
N SER A 191 -11.57 2.53 -13.09
CA SER A 191 -12.65 3.44 -12.73
C SER A 191 -13.93 3.05 -13.45
N TYR A 192 -15.06 3.26 -12.80
CA TYR A 192 -16.39 3.19 -13.39
C TYR A 192 -17.03 4.58 -13.39
N LEU A 193 -17.31 5.12 -14.57
CA LEU A 193 -17.95 6.41 -14.77
C LEU A 193 -19.43 6.31 -14.40
N ALA A 194 -19.78 6.60 -13.15
CA ALA A 194 -21.16 6.52 -12.65
C ALA A 194 -22.05 7.57 -13.31
N ASN A 195 -21.53 8.80 -13.46
CA ASN A 195 -22.16 9.91 -14.19
C ASN A 195 -21.09 10.86 -14.73
N LYS A 196 -21.48 12.07 -15.23
CA LYS A 196 -20.56 13.06 -15.80
C LYS A 196 -19.59 13.66 -14.77
N SER A 197 -19.98 13.69 -13.50
CA SER A 197 -19.22 14.32 -12.44
C SER A 197 -18.58 13.32 -11.46
N THR A 198 -19.02 12.06 -11.47
CA THR A 198 -18.59 11.09 -10.45
C THR A 198 -18.14 9.80 -11.09
N ASP A 199 -16.98 9.32 -10.70
CA ASP A 199 -16.54 7.97 -10.92
C ASP A 199 -16.15 7.30 -9.58
N VAL A 200 -16.29 5.99 -9.53
CA VAL A 200 -15.79 5.14 -8.45
C VAL A 200 -14.65 4.30 -9.00
N PHE A 201 -13.68 3.98 -8.16
CA PHE A 201 -12.51 3.22 -8.60
C PHE A 201 -12.12 2.16 -7.60
N VAL A 202 -11.47 1.12 -8.11
CA VAL A 202 -10.69 0.17 -7.33
C VAL A 202 -9.28 0.14 -7.88
N GLU A 203 -8.29 0.16 -7.00
CA GLU A 203 -6.89 0.18 -7.40
C GLU A 203 -5.99 -0.68 -6.52
N GLY A 204 -4.97 -1.27 -7.12
CA GLY A 204 -3.80 -1.79 -6.47
C GLY A 204 -2.72 -0.71 -6.43
N ILE A 205 -2.02 -0.64 -5.32
CA ILE A 205 -0.99 0.35 -5.08
C ILE A 205 0.28 -0.32 -4.55
N TYR A 206 1.41 0.13 -5.05
CA TYR A 206 2.71 -0.08 -4.46
C TYR A 206 3.26 1.25 -3.99
N GLN A 207 3.65 1.33 -2.74
CA GLN A 207 4.29 2.52 -2.15
C GLN A 207 5.64 2.17 -1.60
N GLY A 208 6.58 3.09 -1.70
CA GLY A 208 7.89 2.93 -1.13
C GLY A 208 8.51 4.27 -0.70
N THR A 209 9.57 4.17 0.09
CA THR A 209 10.38 5.32 0.50
C THR A 209 11.83 5.11 0.10
N ALA A 210 12.61 6.19 0.09
CA ALA A 210 14.06 6.05 0.15
C ALA A 210 14.48 5.46 1.50
N GLY A 211 15.63 4.80 1.56
CA GLY A 211 16.26 4.42 2.82
C GLY A 211 16.62 5.66 3.65
N PHE A 212 16.66 5.51 4.95
CA PHE A 212 16.93 6.63 5.86
C PHE A 212 17.74 6.21 7.08
N THR A 213 18.35 7.18 7.72
CA THR A 213 19.15 6.98 8.94
C THR A 213 18.52 7.73 10.09
N VAL A 214 18.33 7.05 11.22
CA VAL A 214 17.90 7.66 12.48
C VAL A 214 18.98 7.37 13.51
N ASP A 215 19.53 8.42 14.09
CA ASP A 215 20.71 8.35 14.97
C ASP A 215 21.88 7.61 14.30
N THR A 216 22.15 6.38 14.72
CA THR A 216 23.23 5.52 14.19
C THR A 216 22.70 4.29 13.45
N VAL A 217 21.37 4.16 13.28
CA VAL A 217 20.73 3.03 12.63
C VAL A 217 20.35 3.41 11.21
N ASN A 218 20.83 2.65 10.24
CA ASN A 218 20.42 2.74 8.84
C ASN A 218 19.27 1.79 8.59
N TYR A 219 18.17 2.33 8.10
CA TYR A 219 16.96 1.57 7.72
C TYR A 219 16.91 1.41 6.21
N ASP A 220 16.58 0.21 5.77
CA ASP A 220 16.27 -0.07 4.38
C ASP A 220 15.01 0.68 3.95
N PRO A 221 14.79 0.88 2.63
CA PRO A 221 13.56 1.46 2.11
C PRO A 221 12.33 0.74 2.64
N LEU A 222 11.37 1.50 3.18
CA LEU A 222 10.05 0.96 3.48
C LEU A 222 9.29 0.72 2.18
N SER A 223 8.58 -0.38 2.10
CA SER A 223 7.69 -0.66 0.99
C SER A 223 6.41 -1.32 1.45
N SER A 224 5.33 -1.11 0.71
CA SER A 224 4.03 -1.71 0.98
C SER A 224 3.24 -1.93 -0.29
N TRP A 225 2.48 -3.01 -0.32
CA TRP A 225 1.40 -3.23 -1.27
C TRP A 225 0.08 -2.84 -0.61
N GLY A 226 -0.89 -2.49 -1.41
CA GLY A 226 -2.21 -2.15 -0.90
C GLY A 226 -3.29 -2.27 -1.96
N ALA A 227 -4.52 -2.18 -1.49
CA ALA A 227 -5.70 -2.07 -2.34
C ALA A 227 -6.61 -0.98 -1.78
N ARG A 228 -7.21 -0.20 -2.65
CA ARG A 228 -8.12 0.90 -2.30
C ARG A 228 -9.36 0.88 -3.15
N LEU A 229 -10.44 1.31 -2.54
CA LEU A 229 -11.71 1.66 -3.16
C LEU A 229 -11.96 3.14 -2.90
N GLY A 230 -12.40 3.87 -3.91
CA GLY A 230 -12.61 5.31 -3.76
C GLY A 230 -13.57 5.89 -4.79
N ALA A 231 -13.71 7.21 -4.70
CA ALA A 231 -14.50 8.00 -5.61
C ALA A 231 -13.77 9.28 -6.00
N ARG A 232 -14.03 9.75 -7.22
CA ARG A 232 -13.63 11.07 -7.73
C ARG A 232 -14.86 11.88 -8.05
N TYR A 233 -14.82 13.15 -7.73
CA TYR A 233 -15.86 14.11 -8.05
C TYR A 233 -15.27 15.26 -8.85
N ARG A 234 -15.82 15.50 -10.04
CA ARG A 234 -15.45 16.60 -10.94
C ARG A 234 -16.34 17.80 -10.71
N PHE A 235 -15.73 18.97 -10.71
CA PHE A 235 -16.37 20.27 -10.48
C PHE A 235 -16.85 20.91 -11.77
#